data_1505e8aad553fc83bd171e0a33c62d57
#
_entry.id   1505e8aad553fc83bd171e0a33c62d57
#
_cell.length_a   1.000
_cell.length_b   1.000
_cell.length_c   1.000
_cell.angle_alpha   90.00
_cell.angle_beta   90.00
_cell.angle_gamma   90.00
#
_symmetry.space_group_name_H-M   'P 1'
#
loop_
_entity.id
_entity.type
_entity.pdbx_description
1 polymer ?
#
loop_
_entity_poly.entity_id
_entity_poly.type
_entity_poly.pdbx_seq_one_letter_code
_entity_poly.pdbx_strand_id
1 'polypeptide(L)'
;MTENRKKKIAAFRFGIICDFVNGAELEHGQRERLLRDKCGRKWQIPYSTRTHISRSTIQRWIDVYENADGDLESLYPRDRSDKGKSRSIDEETEASLILVRKQFPLATAESLIETMEQRELICPGTDLNLSNVYRSLHSHGLMRPNAGKPEDRRKFEAQFPNDLWQSDVMHGPRVEFEGKQKKTYLIAIIDDHSRLIVNARFYFSEKLAVYIDVIEKALLKRGLPRKLYVDNGAAFRSNHLAYIAASLGIALIHCRPYKPQGKGKIERFFKTVRTRFLPIFNGRTIAELNKALEAWLEQYHSRKHGSTGQTPFERFTANMACLRAAPKNLKDHFRKTARRKVAKDRTITLNGRLFEGPVPLIGKRVELLWHESRPEAVEIVYDKTSYGAARPVDLNVNCRIKRDKNSATDMTSQGAPKYRGGRLWTGKGGQNE
;
A
#
# COMPACT_ATOMS: atom_id res chain seq x y z
N MET A 1 -33.73 8.05 25.44
CA MET A 1 -34.33 9.38 25.15
C MET A 1 -34.25 10.19 26.43
N THR A 2 -34.00 11.53 26.38
CA THR A 2 -33.94 12.37 27.60
C THR A 2 -35.32 12.57 28.20
N GLU A 3 -35.40 12.69 29.53
CA GLU A 3 -36.65 12.89 30.31
C GLU A 3 -37.48 14.06 29.79
N ASN A 4 -36.85 15.19 29.48
CA ASN A 4 -37.51 16.36 28.92
C ASN A 4 -38.17 16.09 27.55
N ARG A 5 -37.58 15.23 26.73
CA ARG A 5 -38.16 14.81 25.44
C ARG A 5 -39.40 13.93 25.64
N LYS A 6 -39.35 13.01 26.62
CA LYS A 6 -40.49 12.13 26.95
C LYS A 6 -41.68 12.98 27.40
N LYS A 7 -41.46 13.92 28.32
CA LYS A 7 -42.47 14.86 28.81
C LYS A 7 -43.13 15.69 27.72
N LYS A 8 -42.30 16.25 26.79
CA LYS A 8 -42.88 17.02 25.65
C LYS A 8 -43.73 16.16 24.72
N ILE A 9 -43.36 14.90 24.48
CA ILE A 9 -44.14 13.98 23.65
C ILE A 9 -45.43 13.59 24.35
N ALA A 10 -45.41 13.30 25.65
CA ALA A 10 -46.57 12.96 26.42
C ALA A 10 -47.56 14.13 26.49
N ALA A 11 -47.11 15.34 26.75
CA ALA A 11 -47.94 16.56 26.74
C ALA A 11 -48.60 16.77 25.37
N PHE A 12 -47.87 16.56 24.27
CA PHE A 12 -48.43 16.62 22.94
C PHE A 12 -49.52 15.55 22.70
N ARG A 13 -49.24 14.28 23.08
CA ARG A 13 -50.22 13.19 22.97
C ARG A 13 -51.45 13.44 23.79
N PHE A 14 -51.29 13.90 25.01
CA PHE A 14 -52.39 14.29 25.86
C PHE A 14 -53.25 15.41 25.23
N GLY A 15 -52.63 16.46 24.69
CA GLY A 15 -53.34 17.54 24.00
C GLY A 15 -54.18 17.08 22.79
N ILE A 16 -53.83 15.94 22.18
CA ILE A 16 -54.66 15.33 21.11
C ILE A 16 -55.85 14.57 21.68
N ILE A 17 -55.66 13.85 22.83
CA ILE A 17 -56.69 12.96 23.39
C ILE A 17 -57.53 13.62 24.48
N CYS A 18 -57.18 14.81 24.95
CA CYS A 18 -57.83 15.46 26.09
C CYS A 18 -59.36 15.58 25.92
N ASP A 19 -59.86 15.85 24.71
CA ASP A 19 -61.32 15.97 24.41
C ASP A 19 -62.06 14.62 24.54
N PHE A 20 -61.34 13.50 24.60
CA PHE A 20 -61.89 12.14 24.75
C PHE A 20 -61.87 11.62 26.17
N VAL A 21 -60.98 12.14 27.04
CA VAL A 21 -60.69 11.60 28.37
C VAL A 21 -61.05 12.53 29.53
N ASN A 22 -61.40 13.81 29.26
CA ASN A 22 -61.73 14.80 30.29
C ASN A 22 -63.20 14.82 30.67
N GLY A 23 -63.86 13.65 30.85
CA GLY A 23 -65.15 13.57 31.59
C GLY A 23 -66.38 14.02 30.86
N ALA A 24 -66.40 14.44 29.59
CA ALA A 24 -67.57 14.67 28.81
C ALA A 24 -68.03 13.32 28.22
N GLU A 25 -69.26 12.89 28.60
CA GLU A 25 -69.94 11.79 27.89
C GLU A 25 -70.21 12.19 26.44
N LEU A 26 -69.27 11.79 25.57
CA LEU A 26 -69.47 12.02 24.13
C LEU A 26 -70.41 10.97 23.58
N GLU A 27 -71.53 11.43 22.97
CA GLU A 27 -72.40 10.58 22.21
C GLU A 27 -71.67 9.88 21.08
N HIS A 28 -72.04 8.65 20.72
CA HIS A 28 -71.29 7.82 19.74
C HIS A 28 -71.05 8.58 18.43
N GLY A 29 -71.94 9.37 17.91
CA GLY A 29 -71.71 10.16 16.67
C GLY A 29 -70.74 11.34 16.82
N GLN A 30 -70.64 11.96 18.01
CA GLN A 30 -69.72 13.07 18.29
C GLN A 30 -68.30 12.59 18.41
N ARG A 31 -68.07 11.45 19.07
CA ARG A 31 -66.70 10.82 19.18
C ARG A 31 -66.14 10.52 17.80
N GLU A 32 -66.96 10.00 16.89
CA GLU A 32 -66.49 9.66 15.54
C GLU A 32 -66.14 10.90 14.71
N ARG A 33 -66.92 11.97 14.82
CA ARG A 33 -66.64 13.27 14.16
C ARG A 33 -65.30 13.87 14.66
N LEU A 34 -65.15 13.90 15.99
CA LEU A 34 -63.86 14.37 16.60
C LEU A 34 -62.63 13.58 16.15
N LEU A 35 -62.75 12.26 16.09
CA LEU A 35 -61.63 11.42 15.56
C LEU A 35 -61.29 11.76 14.13
N ARG A 36 -62.28 11.91 13.23
CA ARG A 36 -62.05 12.33 11.84
C ARG A 36 -61.40 13.70 11.75
N ASP A 37 -61.86 14.65 12.54
CA ASP A 37 -61.32 16.00 12.59
C ASP A 37 -59.87 16.02 13.03
N LYS A 38 -59.54 15.31 14.12
CA LYS A 38 -58.15 15.18 14.62
C LYS A 38 -57.22 14.49 13.63
N CYS A 39 -57.72 13.48 12.89
CA CYS A 39 -56.92 12.79 11.85
C CYS A 39 -56.70 13.65 10.61
N GLY A 40 -57.64 14.52 10.24
CA GLY A 40 -57.54 15.42 9.08
C GLY A 40 -56.64 16.62 9.29
N ARG A 41 -56.34 16.97 10.53
CA ARG A 41 -55.49 18.14 10.86
C ARG A 41 -54.02 17.84 10.65
N LYS A 42 -53.25 18.85 10.22
CA LYS A 42 -51.78 18.83 10.24
C LYS A 42 -51.31 19.24 11.63
N TRP A 43 -50.49 18.38 12.21
CA TRP A 43 -49.92 18.56 13.55
C TRP A 43 -48.43 18.78 13.49
N GLN A 44 -47.89 19.65 14.34
CA GLN A 44 -46.45 19.76 14.55
C GLN A 44 -46.02 18.76 15.64
N ILE A 45 -45.77 17.51 15.20
CA ILE A 45 -45.44 16.42 16.12
C ILE A 45 -44.01 16.59 16.65
N PRO A 46 -43.81 16.68 17.99
CA PRO A 46 -42.48 16.87 18.56
C PRO A 46 -41.51 15.78 18.13
N TYR A 47 -40.34 16.19 17.60
CA TYR A 47 -39.27 15.32 17.16
C TYR A 47 -39.62 14.32 16.04
N SER A 48 -40.59 14.66 15.19
CA SER A 48 -41.02 13.85 14.06
C SER A 48 -41.21 14.72 12.82
N THR A 49 -40.97 14.14 11.63
CA THR A 49 -41.27 14.75 10.33
C THR A 49 -42.70 14.48 9.87
N ARG A 50 -43.45 13.61 10.57
CA ARG A 50 -44.82 13.28 10.27
C ARG A 50 -45.72 14.44 10.69
N THR A 51 -46.75 14.73 9.87
CA THR A 51 -47.71 15.80 10.11
C THR A 51 -49.11 15.31 10.40
N HIS A 52 -49.41 14.03 10.21
CA HIS A 52 -50.71 13.44 10.41
C HIS A 52 -50.65 12.28 11.39
N ILE A 53 -51.72 12.05 12.12
CA ILE A 53 -51.85 10.98 13.12
C ILE A 53 -53.03 10.10 12.69
N SER A 54 -52.79 8.79 12.63
CA SER A 54 -53.82 7.83 12.27
C SER A 54 -54.83 7.61 13.41
N ARG A 55 -56.06 7.26 13.05
CA ARG A 55 -57.14 6.92 13.99
C ARG A 55 -56.70 5.84 15.00
N SER A 56 -56.07 4.79 14.55
CA SER A 56 -55.55 3.72 15.42
C SER A 56 -54.52 4.20 16.44
N THR A 57 -53.73 5.23 16.06
CA THR A 57 -52.76 5.83 16.99
C THR A 57 -53.45 6.66 18.07
N ILE A 58 -54.44 7.46 17.72
CA ILE A 58 -55.23 8.25 18.70
C ILE A 58 -55.95 7.30 19.65
N GLN A 59 -56.66 6.30 19.11
CA GLN A 59 -57.38 5.32 19.92
C GLN A 59 -56.44 4.61 20.91
N ARG A 60 -55.31 4.12 20.45
CA ARG A 60 -54.31 3.50 21.33
C ARG A 60 -53.77 4.41 22.44
N TRP A 61 -53.66 5.72 22.19
CA TRP A 61 -53.28 6.68 23.25
C TRP A 61 -54.39 6.87 24.26
N ILE A 62 -55.67 6.89 23.85
CA ILE A 62 -56.80 6.92 24.74
C ILE A 62 -56.82 5.67 25.63
N ASP A 63 -56.76 4.48 25.02
CA ASP A 63 -56.78 3.20 25.74
C ASP A 63 -55.64 3.10 26.75
N VAL A 64 -54.41 3.53 26.37
CA VAL A 64 -53.25 3.52 27.26
C VAL A 64 -53.38 4.47 28.44
N TYR A 65 -53.99 5.66 28.22
CA TYR A 65 -54.19 6.65 29.26
C TYR A 65 -55.32 6.28 30.22
N GLU A 66 -56.44 5.77 29.71
CA GLU A 66 -57.56 5.27 30.52
C GLU A 66 -57.18 4.04 31.34
N ASN A 67 -56.48 3.08 30.77
CA ASN A 67 -55.98 1.88 31.49
C ASN A 67 -54.92 2.19 32.54
N ALA A 68 -54.37 3.38 32.55
CA ALA A 68 -53.38 3.83 33.54
C ALA A 68 -53.96 4.88 34.53
N ASP A 69 -55.27 4.84 34.76
CA ASP A 69 -55.99 5.74 35.66
C ASP A 69 -55.68 7.25 35.47
N GLY A 70 -55.44 7.66 34.22
CA GLY A 70 -55.16 9.04 33.87
C GLY A 70 -53.70 9.50 34.14
N ASP A 71 -52.77 8.57 34.29
CA ASP A 71 -51.35 8.91 34.42
C ASP A 71 -50.75 9.39 33.12
N LEU A 72 -50.19 10.60 33.16
CA LEU A 72 -49.56 11.22 31.96
C LEU A 72 -48.27 10.47 31.53
N GLU A 73 -47.59 9.77 32.43
CA GLU A 73 -46.39 9.04 32.12
C GLU A 73 -46.68 7.80 31.24
N SER A 74 -47.90 7.29 31.29
CA SER A 74 -48.34 6.21 30.41
C SER A 74 -48.25 6.57 28.93
N LEU A 75 -48.33 7.87 28.60
CA LEU A 75 -48.16 8.41 27.27
C LEU A 75 -46.70 8.62 26.85
N TYR A 76 -45.72 8.23 27.67
CA TYR A 76 -44.32 8.28 27.27
C TYR A 76 -44.04 7.36 26.06
N PRO A 77 -43.13 7.76 25.16
CA PRO A 77 -42.74 6.86 24.10
C PRO A 77 -41.96 5.67 24.69
N ARG A 78 -42.46 4.47 24.40
CA ARG A 78 -41.75 3.24 24.81
C ARG A 78 -40.46 3.09 24.02
N ASP A 79 -39.38 2.75 24.68
CA ASP A 79 -38.14 2.31 24.00
C ASP A 79 -38.42 0.98 23.29
N ARG A 80 -37.81 0.79 22.12
CA ARG A 80 -37.96 -0.47 21.39
C ARG A 80 -37.34 -1.60 22.20
N SER A 81 -37.99 -2.75 22.31
CA SER A 81 -37.52 -3.96 22.99
C SER A 81 -36.29 -4.58 22.32
N ASP A 82 -36.07 -4.25 21.03
CA ASP A 82 -34.95 -4.72 20.23
C ASP A 82 -33.78 -3.72 20.18
N LYS A 83 -33.79 -2.68 21.02
CA LYS A 83 -32.74 -1.66 21.06
C LYS A 83 -31.42 -2.30 21.54
N GLY A 84 -30.44 -2.33 20.63
CA GLY A 84 -29.11 -2.92 20.91
C GLY A 84 -28.95 -4.38 20.47
N LYS A 85 -30.03 -5.07 20.04
CA LYS A 85 -29.92 -6.41 19.47
C LYS A 85 -29.87 -6.31 17.94
N SER A 86 -28.90 -6.99 17.33
CA SER A 86 -28.82 -7.14 15.89
C SER A 86 -29.88 -8.17 15.45
N ARG A 87 -30.76 -7.83 14.51
CA ARG A 87 -31.69 -8.78 13.91
C ARG A 87 -31.08 -9.62 12.79
N SER A 88 -29.93 -9.20 12.30
CA SER A 88 -29.29 -9.73 11.09
C SER A 88 -27.98 -10.44 11.35
N ILE A 89 -27.49 -10.44 12.60
CA ILE A 89 -26.31 -11.21 13.02
C ILE A 89 -26.77 -11.97 14.27
N ASP A 90 -26.65 -13.28 14.24
CA ASP A 90 -26.91 -14.16 15.38
C ASP A 90 -25.84 -13.97 16.46
N GLU A 91 -26.14 -14.38 17.70
CA GLU A 91 -25.27 -14.16 18.86
C GLU A 91 -23.92 -14.89 18.73
N GLU A 92 -23.89 -16.05 18.07
CA GLU A 92 -22.68 -16.87 17.88
C GLU A 92 -21.74 -16.23 16.83
N THR A 93 -22.31 -15.83 15.69
CA THR A 93 -21.56 -15.08 14.66
C THR A 93 -21.07 -13.73 15.19
N GLU A 94 -21.87 -13.04 16.03
CA GLU A 94 -21.44 -11.77 16.65
C GLU A 94 -20.29 -11.98 17.65
N ALA A 95 -20.35 -13.04 18.47
CA ALA A 95 -19.25 -13.41 19.38
C ALA A 95 -17.96 -13.73 18.59
N SER A 96 -18.08 -14.49 17.52
CA SER A 96 -16.98 -14.83 16.61
C SER A 96 -16.38 -13.57 15.96
N LEU A 97 -17.22 -12.64 15.51
CA LEU A 97 -16.78 -11.34 14.96
C LEU A 97 -15.96 -10.54 15.98
N ILE A 98 -16.42 -10.49 17.24
CA ILE A 98 -15.71 -9.80 18.32
C ILE A 98 -14.35 -10.45 18.60
N LEU A 99 -14.26 -11.78 18.62
CA LEU A 99 -13.01 -12.51 18.80
C LEU A 99 -12.03 -12.25 17.66
N VAL A 100 -12.48 -12.37 16.41
CA VAL A 100 -11.66 -12.10 15.21
C VAL A 100 -11.20 -10.63 15.21
N ARG A 101 -12.06 -9.70 15.62
CA ARG A 101 -11.67 -8.27 15.75
C ARG A 101 -10.61 -8.05 16.81
N LYS A 102 -10.70 -8.71 17.97
CA LYS A 102 -9.68 -8.64 19.03
C LYS A 102 -8.36 -9.26 18.57
N GLN A 103 -8.41 -10.35 17.79
CA GLN A 103 -7.23 -11.00 17.22
C GLN A 103 -6.58 -10.10 16.15
N PHE A 104 -7.38 -9.39 15.33
CA PHE A 104 -6.92 -8.53 14.24
C PHE A 104 -7.41 -7.07 14.42
N PRO A 105 -6.88 -6.31 15.38
CA PRO A 105 -7.42 -4.98 15.71
C PRO A 105 -7.32 -3.96 14.59
N LEU A 106 -6.45 -4.21 13.61
CA LEU A 106 -6.16 -3.31 12.49
C LEU A 106 -6.86 -3.69 11.18
N ALA A 107 -7.51 -4.85 11.12
CA ALA A 107 -8.21 -5.33 9.92
C ALA A 107 -9.40 -4.42 9.55
N THR A 108 -9.77 -4.35 8.28
CA THR A 108 -11.02 -3.70 7.84
C THR A 108 -12.20 -4.63 8.09
N ALA A 109 -13.42 -4.10 8.10
CA ALA A 109 -14.63 -4.93 8.25
C ALA A 109 -14.72 -5.97 7.11
N GLU A 110 -14.34 -5.61 5.89
CA GLU A 110 -14.31 -6.53 4.74
C GLU A 110 -13.32 -7.70 4.99
N SER A 111 -12.10 -7.40 5.48
CA SER A 111 -11.11 -8.44 5.81
C SER A 111 -11.55 -9.33 6.98
N LEU A 112 -12.33 -8.78 7.92
CA LEU A 112 -12.90 -9.58 9.01
C LEU A 112 -13.94 -10.56 8.46
N ILE A 113 -14.83 -10.11 7.56
CA ILE A 113 -15.82 -10.99 6.90
C ILE A 113 -15.08 -12.09 6.12
N GLU A 114 -14.12 -11.72 5.25
CA GLU A 114 -13.31 -12.69 4.50
C GLU A 114 -12.62 -13.71 5.42
N THR A 115 -12.11 -13.27 6.58
CA THR A 115 -11.48 -14.17 7.56
C THR A 115 -12.48 -15.10 8.24
N MET A 116 -13.67 -14.60 8.55
CA MET A 116 -14.74 -15.38 9.17
C MET A 116 -15.29 -16.43 8.19
N GLU A 117 -15.46 -16.07 6.91
CA GLU A 117 -15.83 -17.00 5.84
C GLU A 117 -14.79 -18.10 5.67
N GLN A 118 -13.50 -17.75 5.58
CA GLN A 118 -12.41 -18.73 5.45
C GLN A 118 -12.27 -19.69 6.64
N ARG A 119 -12.70 -19.26 7.83
CA ARG A 119 -12.64 -20.07 9.06
C ARG A 119 -13.97 -20.75 9.41
N GLU A 120 -14.97 -20.62 8.53
CA GLU A 120 -16.31 -21.19 8.74
C GLU A 120 -16.96 -20.72 10.07
N LEU A 121 -16.73 -19.47 10.45
CA LEU A 121 -17.22 -18.86 11.70
C LEU A 121 -18.56 -18.12 11.55
N ILE A 122 -19.22 -18.27 10.41
CA ILE A 122 -20.51 -17.66 10.12
C ILE A 122 -21.57 -18.74 10.16
N CYS A 123 -22.59 -18.57 11.00
CA CYS A 123 -23.68 -19.54 11.08
C CYS A 123 -24.44 -19.64 9.75
N PRO A 124 -24.88 -20.83 9.34
CA PRO A 124 -25.64 -21.04 8.12
C PRO A 124 -26.90 -20.16 8.09
N GLY A 125 -27.08 -19.41 7.00
CA GLY A 125 -28.23 -18.50 6.82
C GLY A 125 -28.01 -17.07 7.31
N THR A 126 -26.86 -16.74 7.91
CA THR A 126 -26.51 -15.39 8.32
C THR A 126 -25.81 -14.65 7.19
N ASP A 127 -26.37 -13.54 6.71
CA ASP A 127 -25.76 -12.66 5.72
C ASP A 127 -25.02 -11.51 6.43
N LEU A 128 -23.69 -11.58 6.43
CA LEU A 128 -22.84 -10.54 7.00
C LEU A 128 -22.57 -9.42 6.00
N ASN A 129 -23.45 -8.43 5.96
CA ASN A 129 -23.16 -7.22 5.22
C ASN A 129 -22.31 -6.22 6.03
N LEU A 130 -21.56 -5.36 5.33
CA LEU A 130 -20.68 -4.37 5.94
C LEU A 130 -21.38 -3.45 6.94
N SER A 131 -22.63 -3.05 6.66
CA SER A 131 -23.38 -2.15 7.52
C SER A 131 -23.69 -2.78 8.88
N ASN A 132 -24.00 -4.09 8.89
CA ASN A 132 -24.29 -4.83 10.11
C ASN A 132 -23.02 -5.05 10.93
N VAL A 133 -21.91 -5.42 10.28
CA VAL A 133 -20.59 -5.56 10.92
C VAL A 133 -20.15 -4.23 11.54
N TYR A 134 -20.25 -3.11 10.82
CA TYR A 134 -19.90 -1.80 11.36
C TYR A 134 -20.79 -1.44 12.56
N ARG A 135 -22.09 -1.74 12.52
CA ARG A 135 -23.01 -1.46 13.62
C ARG A 135 -22.67 -2.29 14.86
N SER A 136 -22.42 -3.58 14.70
CA SER A 136 -21.99 -4.47 15.80
C SER A 136 -20.66 -4.01 16.39
N LEU A 137 -19.65 -3.74 15.58
CA LEU A 137 -18.35 -3.23 16.06
C LEU A 137 -18.47 -1.88 16.78
N HIS A 138 -19.38 -1.01 16.33
CA HIS A 138 -19.64 0.28 16.97
C HIS A 138 -20.32 0.11 18.34
N SER A 139 -21.32 -0.79 18.45
CA SER A 139 -22.03 -1.06 19.71
C SER A 139 -21.09 -1.62 20.80
N HIS A 140 -20.08 -2.39 20.39
CA HIS A 140 -19.08 -2.96 21.29
C HIS A 140 -17.84 -2.08 21.51
N GLY A 141 -17.83 -0.83 21.00
CA GLY A 141 -16.68 0.09 21.14
C GLY A 141 -15.42 -0.36 20.41
N LEU A 142 -15.53 -1.30 19.47
CA LEU A 142 -14.42 -1.90 18.73
C LEU A 142 -14.12 -1.17 17.39
N MET A 143 -14.71 0.00 17.20
CA MET A 143 -14.39 0.90 16.07
C MET A 143 -13.18 1.77 16.41
N ARG A 144 -12.41 2.10 15.37
CA ARG A 144 -11.32 3.07 15.51
C ARG A 144 -11.88 4.49 15.67
N PRO A 145 -11.31 5.33 16.54
CA PRO A 145 -11.62 6.75 16.55
C PRO A 145 -11.16 7.39 15.24
N ASN A 146 -12.03 8.16 14.58
CA ASN A 146 -11.64 9.01 13.47
C ASN A 146 -10.73 10.13 13.98
N ALA A 147 -9.43 10.01 13.71
CA ALA A 147 -8.47 11.05 14.03
C ALA A 147 -8.27 11.97 12.81
N GLY A 148 -8.53 13.26 12.98
CA GLY A 148 -8.04 14.31 12.09
C GLY A 148 -9.06 15.38 11.72
N LYS A 149 -8.65 16.66 11.88
CA LYS A 149 -9.38 17.81 11.33
C LYS A 149 -9.34 17.73 9.78
N PRO A 150 -10.43 18.07 9.09
CA PRO A 150 -10.43 18.11 7.63
C PRO A 150 -9.46 19.19 7.13
N GLU A 151 -8.47 18.79 6.33
CA GLU A 151 -7.61 19.71 5.58
C GLU A 151 -8.16 19.88 4.17
N ASP A 152 -8.12 21.09 3.64
CA ASP A 152 -8.50 21.37 2.24
C ASP A 152 -7.49 20.72 1.29
N ARG A 153 -7.89 19.62 0.65
CA ARG A 153 -7.08 18.82 -0.25
C ARG A 153 -7.74 18.71 -1.61
N ARG A 154 -7.10 19.31 -2.64
CA ARG A 154 -7.58 19.15 -4.01
C ARG A 154 -7.26 17.76 -4.55
N LYS A 155 -8.28 17.06 -5.07
CA LYS A 155 -8.11 15.76 -5.72
C LYS A 155 -7.30 15.95 -7.01
N PHE A 156 -6.20 15.19 -7.15
CA PHE A 156 -5.36 15.14 -8.35
C PHE A 156 -5.31 13.70 -8.89
N GLU A 157 -5.26 13.58 -10.22
CA GLU A 157 -5.10 12.29 -10.90
C GLU A 157 -4.36 12.53 -12.22
N ALA A 158 -3.38 11.68 -12.54
CA ALA A 158 -2.70 11.68 -13.83
C ALA A 158 -3.66 11.29 -14.96
N GLN A 159 -3.50 11.90 -16.13
CA GLN A 159 -4.40 11.72 -17.27
C GLN A 159 -4.25 10.34 -17.91
N PHE A 160 -3.01 9.85 -18.04
CA PHE A 160 -2.70 8.58 -18.69
C PHE A 160 -1.84 7.68 -17.81
N PRO A 161 -1.85 6.34 -18.04
CA PRO A 161 -0.92 5.44 -17.37
C PRO A 161 0.53 5.82 -17.71
N ASN A 162 1.43 5.63 -16.76
CA ASN A 162 2.83 6.02 -16.81
C ASN A 162 3.10 7.55 -16.92
N ASP A 163 2.10 8.41 -16.78
CA ASP A 163 2.35 9.85 -16.64
C ASP A 163 3.03 10.17 -15.32
N LEU A 164 2.63 9.49 -14.26
CA LEU A 164 3.18 9.68 -12.92
C LEU A 164 3.20 8.36 -12.14
N TRP A 165 4.37 7.95 -11.71
CA TRP A 165 4.53 6.93 -10.70
C TRP A 165 4.80 7.54 -9.34
N GLN A 166 4.20 6.99 -8.31
CA GLN A 166 4.52 7.30 -6.92
C GLN A 166 5.28 6.12 -6.32
N SER A 167 6.38 6.39 -5.63
CA SER A 167 7.16 5.38 -4.93
C SER A 167 7.39 5.75 -3.48
N ASP A 168 7.36 4.75 -2.63
CA ASP A 168 7.56 4.90 -1.19
C ASP A 168 8.00 3.60 -0.54
N VAL A 169 8.43 3.69 0.71
CA VAL A 169 8.88 2.56 1.53
C VAL A 169 8.00 2.45 2.77
N MET A 170 7.51 1.24 3.03
CA MET A 170 6.75 0.93 4.23
C MET A 170 7.51 -0.08 5.09
N HIS A 171 7.54 0.13 6.40
CA HIS A 171 8.02 -0.88 7.33
C HIS A 171 7.08 -2.08 7.35
N GLY A 172 7.63 -3.26 7.06
CA GLY A 172 6.94 -4.54 7.04
C GLY A 172 7.04 -5.31 8.36
N PRO A 173 6.52 -6.54 8.40
CA PRO A 173 6.63 -7.42 9.55
C PRO A 173 8.07 -7.87 9.78
N ARG A 174 8.33 -8.40 10.96
CA ARG A 174 9.55 -9.16 11.20
C ARG A 174 9.36 -10.58 10.70
N VAL A 175 10.38 -11.12 10.04
CA VAL A 175 10.40 -12.50 9.54
C VAL A 175 11.70 -13.18 9.94
N GLU A 176 11.69 -14.48 9.92
CA GLU A 176 12.87 -15.28 10.26
C GLU A 176 13.93 -15.22 9.16
N PHE A 177 15.16 -14.95 9.55
CA PHE A 177 16.34 -14.98 8.70
C PHE A 177 17.55 -15.45 9.53
N GLU A 178 18.16 -16.56 9.14
CA GLU A 178 19.30 -17.16 9.85
C GLU A 178 19.02 -17.35 11.36
N GLY A 179 17.83 -17.86 11.71
CA GLY A 179 17.42 -18.10 13.09
C GLY A 179 17.08 -16.85 13.92
N LYS A 180 17.05 -15.66 13.32
CA LYS A 180 16.75 -14.39 13.99
C LYS A 180 15.57 -13.68 13.35
N GLN A 181 14.81 -12.95 14.17
CA GLN A 181 13.71 -12.09 13.69
C GLN A 181 14.24 -10.79 13.09
N LYS A 182 14.18 -10.66 11.77
CA LYS A 182 14.69 -9.50 11.03
C LYS A 182 13.55 -8.66 10.46
N LYS A 183 13.65 -7.34 10.60
CA LYS A 183 12.68 -6.37 10.07
C LYS A 183 12.73 -6.36 8.55
N THR A 184 11.56 -6.24 7.93
CA THR A 184 11.43 -6.09 6.49
C THR A 184 10.94 -4.69 6.10
N TYR A 185 11.16 -4.33 4.84
CA TYR A 185 10.75 -3.07 4.23
C TYR A 185 10.05 -3.38 2.91
N LEU A 186 8.79 -2.94 2.77
CA LEU A 186 8.07 -3.02 1.51
C LEU A 186 8.40 -1.79 0.68
N ILE A 187 9.06 -1.98 -0.44
CA ILE A 187 9.26 -0.93 -1.44
C ILE A 187 8.22 -1.15 -2.52
N ALA A 188 7.41 -0.12 -2.80
CA ALA A 188 6.36 -0.20 -3.77
C ALA A 188 6.33 1.00 -4.71
N ILE A 189 5.88 0.77 -5.93
CA ILE A 189 5.67 1.76 -6.98
C ILE A 189 4.25 1.59 -7.51
N ILE A 190 3.45 2.64 -7.45
CA ILE A 190 2.08 2.69 -7.95
C ILE A 190 1.97 3.65 -9.13
N ASP A 191 1.23 3.26 -10.14
CA ASP A 191 0.81 4.16 -11.22
C ASP A 191 -0.34 5.06 -10.74
N ASP A 192 -0.15 6.37 -10.86
CA ASP A 192 -1.10 7.37 -10.35
C ASP A 192 -2.45 7.32 -11.06
N HIS A 193 -2.48 7.05 -12.37
CA HIS A 193 -3.69 6.97 -13.16
C HIS A 193 -4.52 5.73 -12.84
N SER A 194 -3.92 4.56 -13.00
CA SER A 194 -4.63 3.28 -12.94
C SER A 194 -4.75 2.69 -11.55
N ARG A 195 -3.92 3.14 -10.60
CA ARG A 195 -3.73 2.50 -9.26
C ARG A 195 -3.05 1.13 -9.35
N LEU A 196 -2.56 0.75 -10.53
CA LEU A 196 -1.81 -0.49 -10.70
C LEU A 196 -0.51 -0.42 -9.91
N ILE A 197 -0.21 -1.46 -9.17
CA ILE A 197 1.09 -1.60 -8.52
C ILE A 197 2.07 -2.10 -9.57
N VAL A 198 2.96 -1.20 -9.98
CA VAL A 198 3.95 -1.45 -11.02
C VAL A 198 4.96 -2.50 -10.55
N ASN A 199 5.45 -2.31 -9.33
CA ASN A 199 6.29 -3.26 -8.61
C ASN A 199 6.12 -3.07 -7.11
N ALA A 200 6.09 -4.15 -6.34
CA ALA A 200 6.14 -4.13 -4.89
C ALA A 200 6.81 -5.40 -4.38
N ARG A 201 7.75 -5.27 -3.44
CA ARG A 201 8.47 -6.40 -2.86
C ARG A 201 9.03 -6.06 -1.49
N PHE A 202 9.07 -7.03 -0.59
CA PHE A 202 9.72 -6.92 0.71
C PHE A 202 11.21 -7.24 0.61
N TYR A 203 11.99 -6.43 1.32
CA TYR A 203 13.46 -6.55 1.43
C TYR A 203 13.90 -6.41 2.87
N PHE A 204 15.12 -6.82 3.19
CA PHE A 204 15.73 -6.59 4.50
C PHE A 204 16.42 -5.23 4.64
N SER A 205 16.37 -4.40 3.61
CA SER A 205 17.03 -3.09 3.57
C SER A 205 16.24 -2.12 2.69
N GLU A 206 16.29 -0.85 3.04
CA GLU A 206 15.74 0.27 2.26
C GLU A 206 16.83 1.11 1.58
N LYS A 207 18.07 0.58 1.50
CA LYS A 207 19.20 1.29 0.90
C LYS A 207 19.01 1.49 -0.61
N LEU A 208 19.71 2.50 -1.15
CA LEU A 208 19.67 2.85 -2.57
C LEU A 208 19.83 1.66 -3.51
N ALA A 209 20.78 0.75 -3.23
CA ALA A 209 21.03 -0.41 -4.08
C ALA A 209 19.79 -1.29 -4.28
N VAL A 210 19.00 -1.48 -3.21
CA VAL A 210 17.74 -2.22 -3.27
C VAL A 210 16.69 -1.45 -4.07
N TYR A 211 16.60 -0.14 -3.87
CA TYR A 211 15.66 0.70 -4.60
C TYR A 211 15.96 0.72 -6.11
N ILE A 212 17.25 0.76 -6.48
CA ILE A 212 17.70 0.67 -7.88
C ILE A 212 17.22 -0.63 -8.53
N ASP A 213 17.35 -1.78 -7.85
CA ASP A 213 16.83 -3.07 -8.33
C ASP A 213 15.30 -3.05 -8.51
N VAL A 214 14.58 -2.42 -7.57
CA VAL A 214 13.10 -2.31 -7.65
C VAL A 214 12.68 -1.49 -8.86
N ILE A 215 13.33 -0.34 -9.11
CA ILE A 215 12.96 0.54 -10.23
C ILE A 215 13.36 -0.08 -11.58
N GLU A 216 14.50 -0.74 -11.67
CA GLU A 216 14.90 -1.47 -12.88
C GLU A 216 13.85 -2.50 -13.28
N LYS A 217 13.41 -3.33 -12.31
CA LYS A 217 12.35 -4.33 -12.54
C LYS A 217 11.00 -3.70 -12.91
N ALA A 218 10.67 -2.56 -12.29
CA ALA A 218 9.45 -1.82 -12.61
C ALA A 218 9.46 -1.32 -14.06
N LEU A 219 10.57 -0.72 -14.49
CA LEU A 219 10.75 -0.20 -15.85
C LEU A 219 10.71 -1.31 -16.90
N LEU A 220 11.37 -2.45 -16.63
CA LEU A 220 11.30 -3.63 -17.52
C LEU A 220 9.88 -4.18 -17.66
N LYS A 221 9.11 -4.18 -16.57
CA LYS A 221 7.76 -4.77 -16.54
C LYS A 221 6.70 -3.89 -17.18
N ARG A 222 6.81 -2.56 -17.06
CA ARG A 222 5.71 -1.62 -17.40
C ARG A 222 6.12 -0.43 -18.28
N GLY A 223 7.38 -0.37 -18.71
CA GLY A 223 7.91 0.73 -19.51
C GLY A 223 8.32 1.94 -18.66
N LEU A 224 8.56 3.07 -19.33
CA LEU A 224 9.11 4.27 -18.71
C LEU A 224 7.98 5.24 -18.30
N PRO A 225 7.92 5.69 -17.02
CA PRO A 225 7.03 6.78 -16.63
C PRO A 225 7.57 8.13 -17.15
N ARG A 226 6.71 9.12 -17.27
CA ARG A 226 7.13 10.51 -17.54
C ARG A 226 7.68 11.16 -16.28
N LYS A 227 7.09 10.87 -15.12
CA LYS A 227 7.42 11.45 -13.82
C LYS A 227 7.50 10.35 -12.76
N LEU A 228 8.48 10.45 -11.88
CA LEU A 228 8.62 9.59 -10.70
C LEU A 228 8.60 10.48 -9.45
N TYR A 229 7.58 10.31 -8.62
CA TYR A 229 7.38 11.06 -7.40
C TYR A 229 7.83 10.26 -6.19
N VAL A 230 8.81 10.78 -5.46
CA VAL A 230 9.47 10.13 -4.33
C VAL A 230 9.52 11.06 -3.11
N ASP A 231 9.82 10.52 -1.94
CA ASP A 231 10.09 11.34 -0.75
C ASP A 231 11.51 11.93 -0.75
N ASN A 232 11.85 12.61 0.35
CA ASN A 232 13.17 13.19 0.57
C ASN A 232 14.14 12.24 1.32
N GLY A 233 13.83 10.95 1.43
CA GLY A 233 14.71 9.96 2.06
C GLY A 233 16.09 9.89 1.39
N ALA A 234 17.10 9.47 2.13
CA ALA A 234 18.50 9.46 1.66
C ALA A 234 18.69 8.64 0.37
N ALA A 235 17.99 7.53 0.21
CA ALA A 235 18.04 6.70 -0.99
C ALA A 235 17.53 7.46 -2.23
N PHE A 236 16.48 8.26 -2.07
CA PHE A 236 15.85 8.99 -3.17
C PHE A 236 16.60 10.27 -3.57
N ARG A 237 17.39 10.85 -2.65
CA ARG A 237 18.22 12.06 -2.91
C ARG A 237 19.57 11.75 -3.56
N SER A 238 19.80 10.50 -3.94
CA SER A 238 21.03 10.06 -4.56
C SER A 238 21.23 10.66 -5.96
N ASN A 239 22.43 11.21 -6.21
CA ASN A 239 22.83 11.67 -7.54
C ASN A 239 22.78 10.56 -8.59
N HIS A 240 23.02 9.29 -8.17
CA HIS A 240 22.95 8.15 -9.07
C HIS A 240 21.52 7.89 -9.55
N LEU A 241 20.52 7.95 -8.65
CA LEU A 241 19.11 7.84 -9.04
C LEU A 241 18.68 9.00 -9.95
N ALA A 242 19.11 10.22 -9.62
CA ALA A 242 18.83 11.40 -10.45
C ALA A 242 19.42 11.25 -11.86
N TYR A 243 20.64 10.73 -11.96
CA TYR A 243 21.30 10.47 -13.25
C TYR A 243 20.53 9.40 -14.07
N ILE A 244 20.15 8.29 -13.45
CA ILE A 244 19.35 7.22 -14.09
C ILE A 244 18.04 7.80 -14.63
N ALA A 245 17.31 8.52 -13.79
CA ALA A 245 16.04 9.12 -14.18
C ALA A 245 16.21 10.09 -15.37
N ALA A 246 17.18 11.00 -15.30
CA ALA A 246 17.46 11.95 -16.36
C ALA A 246 17.88 11.27 -17.67
N SER A 247 18.76 10.24 -17.61
CA SER A 247 19.22 9.49 -18.79
C SER A 247 18.10 8.73 -19.51
N LEU A 248 17.03 8.36 -18.78
CA LEU A 248 15.83 7.72 -19.30
C LEU A 248 14.71 8.71 -19.66
N GLY A 249 14.96 10.02 -19.52
CA GLY A 249 13.95 11.05 -19.75
C GLY A 249 12.78 10.97 -18.77
N ILE A 250 13.06 10.61 -17.51
CA ILE A 250 12.09 10.55 -16.41
C ILE A 250 12.33 11.76 -15.48
N ALA A 251 11.31 12.58 -15.28
CA ALA A 251 11.39 13.69 -14.33
C ALA A 251 11.27 13.16 -12.89
N LEU A 252 12.37 13.22 -12.14
CA LEU A 252 12.39 12.85 -10.72
C LEU A 252 11.87 14.03 -9.90
N ILE A 253 10.77 13.82 -9.17
CA ILE A 253 10.09 14.84 -8.38
C ILE A 253 10.13 14.42 -6.91
N HIS A 254 10.69 15.30 -6.07
CA HIS A 254 10.71 15.10 -4.62
C HIS A 254 9.54 15.79 -3.94
N CYS A 255 8.95 15.14 -2.93
CA CYS A 255 7.95 15.77 -2.06
C CYS A 255 8.47 17.06 -1.45
N ARG A 256 7.62 18.09 -1.39
CA ARG A 256 7.92 19.25 -0.56
C ARG A 256 7.90 18.84 0.92
N PRO A 257 8.90 19.27 1.72
CA PRO A 257 8.89 19.00 3.16
C PRO A 257 7.55 19.45 3.78
N TYR A 258 7.01 18.65 4.68
CA TYR A 258 5.75 18.92 5.41
C TYR A 258 4.47 19.06 4.55
N LYS A 259 4.50 18.73 3.24
CA LYS A 259 3.31 18.72 2.37
C LYS A 259 3.18 17.36 1.66
N PRO A 260 2.70 16.31 2.34
CA PRO A 260 2.60 14.95 1.77
C PRO A 260 1.49 14.79 0.72
N GLN A 261 0.83 15.88 0.33
CA GLN A 261 -0.38 15.90 -0.51
C GLN A 261 -0.25 15.15 -1.84
N GLY A 262 0.96 14.95 -2.36
CA GLY A 262 1.19 14.22 -3.61
C GLY A 262 1.25 12.71 -3.50
N LYS A 263 1.44 12.12 -2.30
CA LYS A 263 1.68 10.67 -2.08
C LYS A 263 0.47 9.88 -1.56
N GLY A 264 -0.69 10.52 -1.45
CA GLY A 264 -1.88 9.91 -0.84
C GLY A 264 -2.32 8.58 -1.47
N LYS A 265 -1.95 8.28 -2.72
CA LYS A 265 -2.31 7.03 -3.41
C LYS A 265 -1.44 5.86 -2.96
N ILE A 266 -0.13 6.05 -2.87
CA ILE A 266 0.78 5.01 -2.36
C ILE A 266 0.58 4.81 -0.85
N GLU A 267 0.31 5.88 -0.09
CA GLU A 267 -0.04 5.79 1.33
C GLU A 267 -1.33 4.98 1.54
N ARG A 268 -2.34 5.20 0.69
CA ARG A 268 -3.59 4.43 0.71
C ARG A 268 -3.34 2.96 0.36
N PHE A 269 -2.49 2.67 -0.59
CA PHE A 269 -2.06 1.30 -0.89
C PHE A 269 -1.39 0.66 0.33
N PHE A 270 -0.43 1.33 0.97
CA PHE A 270 0.19 0.81 2.19
C PHE A 270 -0.78 0.58 3.33
N LYS A 271 -1.78 1.47 3.48
CA LYS A 271 -2.87 1.23 4.43
C LYS A 271 -3.62 -0.05 4.08
N THR A 272 -3.90 -0.29 2.80
CA THR A 272 -4.57 -1.51 2.34
C THR A 272 -3.73 -2.75 2.62
N VAL A 273 -2.42 -2.71 2.35
CA VAL A 273 -1.49 -3.81 2.71
C VAL A 273 -1.52 -4.09 4.22
N ARG A 274 -1.46 -3.05 5.06
CA ARG A 274 -1.47 -3.21 6.53
C ARG A 274 -2.79 -3.76 7.08
N THR A 275 -3.91 -3.48 6.42
CA THR A 275 -5.23 -3.84 6.95
C THR A 275 -5.85 -5.06 6.29
N ARG A 276 -5.40 -5.44 5.08
CA ARG A 276 -6.00 -6.56 4.34
C ARG A 276 -5.02 -7.70 4.05
N PHE A 277 -3.72 -7.40 3.86
CA PHE A 277 -2.73 -8.42 3.54
C PHE A 277 -1.97 -8.89 4.79
N LEU A 278 -1.32 -7.97 5.50
CA LEU A 278 -0.48 -8.36 6.64
C LEU A 278 -1.21 -9.06 7.79
N PRO A 279 -2.48 -8.71 8.14
CA PRO A 279 -3.17 -9.37 9.24
C PRO A 279 -3.49 -10.84 9.00
N ILE A 280 -3.59 -11.27 7.75
CA ILE A 280 -3.90 -12.66 7.37
C ILE A 280 -2.64 -13.45 6.96
N PHE A 281 -1.48 -12.80 6.88
CA PHE A 281 -0.22 -13.47 6.55
C PHE A 281 0.29 -14.28 7.74
N ASN A 282 0.49 -15.59 7.52
CA ASN A 282 0.94 -16.55 8.55
C ASN A 282 2.32 -17.17 8.25
N GLY A 283 3.01 -16.73 7.20
CA GLY A 283 4.34 -17.22 6.84
C GLY A 283 5.45 -16.72 7.78
N ARG A 284 6.61 -17.38 7.72
CA ARG A 284 7.76 -17.08 8.59
C ARG A 284 8.93 -16.42 7.86
N THR A 285 9.09 -16.70 6.57
CA THR A 285 10.24 -16.27 5.78
C THR A 285 9.90 -15.13 4.83
N ILE A 286 10.93 -14.37 4.40
CA ILE A 286 10.74 -13.31 3.40
C ILE A 286 10.35 -13.87 2.02
N ALA A 287 10.72 -15.10 1.70
CA ALA A 287 10.33 -15.75 0.46
C ALA A 287 8.84 -16.04 0.43
N GLU A 288 8.29 -16.60 1.51
CA GLU A 288 6.85 -16.82 1.68
C GLU A 288 6.08 -15.50 1.68
N LEU A 289 6.60 -14.47 2.38
CA LEU A 289 5.99 -13.14 2.42
C LEU A 289 5.88 -12.53 1.01
N ASN A 290 6.92 -12.64 0.20
CA ASN A 290 6.91 -12.12 -1.17
C ASN A 290 6.01 -12.94 -2.09
N LYS A 291 5.99 -14.27 -1.97
CA LYS A 291 5.09 -15.15 -2.74
C LYS A 291 3.62 -14.85 -2.43
N ALA A 292 3.29 -14.69 -1.15
CA ALA A 292 1.95 -14.31 -0.72
C ALA A 292 1.56 -12.91 -1.22
N LEU A 293 2.50 -11.95 -1.18
CA LEU A 293 2.27 -10.61 -1.71
C LEU A 293 1.99 -10.64 -3.22
N GLU A 294 2.73 -11.40 -4.00
CA GLU A 294 2.54 -11.54 -5.45
C GLU A 294 1.13 -12.07 -5.77
N ALA A 295 0.70 -13.14 -5.13
CA ALA A 295 -0.65 -13.70 -5.29
C ALA A 295 -1.75 -12.69 -4.86
N TRP A 296 -1.53 -11.98 -3.75
CA TRP A 296 -2.47 -10.97 -3.29
C TRP A 296 -2.54 -9.77 -4.25
N LEU A 297 -1.42 -9.35 -4.86
CA LEU A 297 -1.39 -8.29 -5.85
C LEU A 297 -2.15 -8.64 -7.14
N GLU A 298 -2.16 -9.90 -7.57
CA GLU A 298 -2.96 -10.36 -8.70
C GLU A 298 -4.46 -10.14 -8.43
N GLN A 299 -4.91 -10.50 -7.23
CA GLN A 299 -6.29 -10.22 -6.79
C GLN A 299 -6.57 -8.72 -6.69
N TYR A 300 -5.63 -7.94 -6.14
CA TYR A 300 -5.75 -6.48 -6.06
C TYR A 300 -5.90 -5.84 -7.45
N HIS A 301 -5.15 -6.29 -8.43
CA HIS A 301 -5.19 -5.76 -9.81
C HIS A 301 -6.48 -6.11 -10.56
N SER A 302 -7.14 -7.22 -10.20
CA SER A 302 -8.37 -7.71 -10.81
C SER A 302 -9.65 -7.23 -10.11
N ARG A 303 -9.53 -6.63 -8.92
CA ARG A 303 -10.67 -6.12 -8.14
C ARG A 303 -10.96 -4.67 -8.53
N LYS A 304 -12.24 -4.30 -8.69
CA LYS A 304 -12.65 -2.91 -8.95
C LYS A 304 -12.17 -1.99 -7.84
N HIS A 305 -11.48 -0.93 -8.22
CA HIS A 305 -10.95 0.07 -7.28
C HIS A 305 -12.02 1.13 -6.98
N GLY A 306 -12.33 1.36 -5.69
CA GLY A 306 -13.45 2.20 -5.26
C GLY A 306 -13.41 3.65 -5.74
N SER A 307 -12.22 4.23 -6.03
CA SER A 307 -12.14 5.61 -6.52
C SER A 307 -12.22 5.73 -8.05
N THR A 308 -11.96 4.66 -8.79
CA THR A 308 -11.92 4.67 -10.27
C THR A 308 -13.09 3.92 -10.89
N GLY A 309 -13.77 3.05 -10.13
CA GLY A 309 -14.85 2.21 -10.63
C GLY A 309 -14.41 1.09 -11.58
N GLN A 310 -13.13 1.03 -11.94
CA GLN A 310 -12.52 0.06 -12.84
C GLN A 310 -11.46 -0.77 -12.11
N THR A 311 -11.08 -1.92 -12.66
CA THR A 311 -9.92 -2.65 -12.14
C THR A 311 -8.63 -1.90 -12.50
N PRO A 312 -7.60 -1.93 -11.64
CA PRO A 312 -6.30 -1.31 -11.95
C PRO A 312 -5.70 -1.82 -13.27
N PHE A 313 -5.88 -3.10 -13.57
CA PHE A 313 -5.36 -3.71 -14.79
C PHE A 313 -6.07 -3.20 -16.05
N GLU A 314 -7.40 -3.25 -16.09
CA GLU A 314 -8.21 -2.71 -17.21
C GLU A 314 -7.87 -1.25 -17.49
N ARG A 315 -7.81 -0.43 -16.44
CA ARG A 315 -7.54 0.98 -16.56
C ARG A 315 -6.12 1.28 -17.07
N PHE A 316 -5.13 0.47 -16.69
CA PHE A 316 -3.77 0.57 -17.21
C PHE A 316 -3.70 0.20 -18.69
N THR A 317 -4.37 -0.89 -19.07
CA THR A 317 -4.31 -1.41 -20.45
C THR A 317 -5.18 -0.64 -21.46
N ALA A 318 -6.18 0.09 -21.01
CA ALA A 318 -7.06 0.89 -21.87
C ALA A 318 -6.31 1.94 -22.73
N ASN A 319 -5.13 2.39 -22.29
CA ASN A 319 -4.34 3.43 -22.94
C ASN A 319 -2.89 2.98 -23.23
N MET A 320 -2.70 1.74 -23.68
CA MET A 320 -1.36 1.19 -23.96
C MET A 320 -0.56 1.96 -25.00
N ALA A 321 -1.23 2.61 -25.96
CA ALA A 321 -0.58 3.43 -26.98
C ALA A 321 0.23 4.63 -26.42
N CYS A 322 -0.09 5.08 -25.21
CA CYS A 322 0.63 6.18 -24.53
C CYS A 322 1.90 5.72 -23.80
N LEU A 323 2.14 4.40 -23.69
CA LEU A 323 3.25 3.85 -22.94
C LEU A 323 4.57 4.01 -23.71
N ARG A 324 5.62 4.44 -23.00
CA ARG A 324 7.00 4.45 -23.50
C ARG A 324 7.65 3.11 -23.15
N ALA A 325 8.07 2.35 -24.16
CA ALA A 325 8.77 1.09 -23.92
C ALA A 325 10.14 1.32 -23.27
N ALA A 326 10.59 0.35 -22.46
CA ALA A 326 11.95 0.37 -21.92
C ALA A 326 12.96 0.13 -23.08
N PRO A 327 14.08 0.87 -23.14
CA PRO A 327 15.09 0.69 -24.16
C PRO A 327 15.79 -0.66 -24.01
N LYS A 328 16.28 -1.25 -25.11
CA LYS A 328 16.99 -2.54 -25.08
C LYS A 328 18.22 -2.52 -24.18
N ASN A 329 18.90 -1.38 -24.11
CA ASN A 329 20.06 -1.13 -23.25
C ASN A 329 19.72 -0.56 -21.90
N LEU A 330 18.50 -0.80 -21.37
CA LEU A 330 18.05 -0.25 -20.08
C LEU A 330 19.08 -0.46 -18.96
N LYS A 331 19.71 -1.62 -18.89
CA LYS A 331 20.72 -1.94 -17.84
C LYS A 331 21.91 -1.00 -17.86
N ASP A 332 22.30 -0.45 -19.01
CA ASP A 332 23.43 0.46 -19.10
C ASP A 332 23.18 1.78 -18.39
N HIS A 333 21.92 2.25 -18.33
CA HIS A 333 21.54 3.45 -17.58
C HIS A 333 21.68 3.31 -16.07
N PHE A 334 21.75 2.07 -15.56
CA PHE A 334 21.90 1.76 -14.13
C PHE A 334 23.35 1.58 -13.70
N ARG A 335 24.32 1.73 -14.61
CA ARG A 335 25.73 1.65 -14.28
C ARG A 335 26.19 2.86 -13.48
N LYS A 336 27.05 2.63 -12.51
CA LYS A 336 27.79 3.68 -11.81
C LYS A 336 29.04 4.06 -12.61
N THR A 337 29.42 5.31 -12.49
CA THR A 337 30.65 5.84 -13.14
C THR A 337 31.62 6.35 -12.10
N ALA A 338 32.90 6.03 -12.25
CA ALA A 338 33.96 6.62 -11.47
C ALA A 338 35.16 6.93 -12.37
N ARG A 339 35.75 8.12 -12.19
CA ARG A 339 36.98 8.49 -12.88
C ARG A 339 38.19 8.06 -12.05
N ARG A 340 39.08 7.29 -12.65
CA ARG A 340 40.31 6.80 -12.02
C ARG A 340 41.48 6.98 -12.96
N LYS A 341 42.70 7.14 -12.37
CA LYS A 341 43.94 7.18 -13.13
C LYS A 341 44.47 5.75 -13.24
N VAL A 342 44.89 5.36 -14.45
CA VAL A 342 45.62 4.11 -14.66
C VAL A 342 47.05 4.32 -14.13
N ALA A 343 47.47 3.52 -13.20
CA ALA A 343 48.79 3.61 -12.61
C ALA A 343 49.92 3.13 -13.58
N LYS A 344 51.18 3.38 -13.24
CA LYS A 344 52.33 2.99 -14.08
C LYS A 344 52.43 1.46 -14.22
N ASP A 345 51.97 0.72 -13.22
CA ASP A 345 51.89 -0.74 -13.19
C ASP A 345 50.61 -1.30 -13.82
N ARG A 346 49.89 -0.48 -14.56
CA ARG A 346 48.61 -0.82 -15.23
C ARG A 346 47.45 -1.10 -14.28
N THR A 347 47.59 -0.83 -13.00
CA THR A 347 46.50 -1.07 -12.07
C THR A 347 45.52 0.11 -11.99
N ILE A 348 44.24 -0.23 -11.75
CA ILE A 348 43.18 0.72 -11.49
C ILE A 348 42.45 0.28 -10.24
N THR A 349 42.32 1.15 -9.25
CA THR A 349 41.64 0.83 -7.99
C THR A 349 40.17 1.28 -8.06
N LEU A 350 39.23 0.35 -7.82
CA LEU A 350 37.82 0.62 -7.68
C LEU A 350 37.24 -0.11 -6.48
N ASN A 351 36.66 0.60 -5.52
CA ASN A 351 36.00 0.03 -4.33
C ASN A 351 36.93 -0.95 -3.55
N GLY A 352 38.24 -0.65 -3.42
CA GLY A 352 39.18 -1.49 -2.74
C GLY A 352 39.70 -2.71 -3.54
N ARG A 353 39.22 -2.88 -4.79
CA ARG A 353 39.68 -3.93 -5.70
C ARG A 353 40.60 -3.35 -6.76
N LEU A 354 41.63 -4.15 -7.17
CA LEU A 354 42.54 -3.78 -8.26
C LEU A 354 42.08 -4.44 -9.56
N PHE A 355 42.10 -3.66 -10.63
CA PHE A 355 41.78 -4.09 -11.99
C PHE A 355 42.96 -3.76 -12.92
N GLU A 356 43.17 -4.55 -13.96
CA GLU A 356 44.17 -4.29 -15.00
C GLU A 356 43.58 -3.34 -16.05
N GLY A 357 44.31 -2.28 -16.36
CA GLY A 357 44.03 -1.36 -17.42
C GLY A 357 44.80 -1.63 -18.72
N PRO A 358 44.30 -1.20 -19.88
CA PRO A 358 45.01 -1.28 -21.16
C PRO A 358 46.32 -0.50 -21.17
N VAL A 359 47.33 -1.02 -21.81
CA VAL A 359 48.64 -0.36 -21.94
C VAL A 359 48.59 1.06 -22.48
N PRO A 360 47.80 1.37 -23.53
CA PRO A 360 47.70 2.73 -24.10
C PRO A 360 47.10 3.78 -23.12
N LEU A 361 46.49 3.30 -22.03
CA LEU A 361 45.81 4.17 -21.05
C LEU A 361 46.68 4.41 -19.78
N ILE A 362 47.88 3.90 -19.72
CA ILE A 362 48.78 4.13 -18.59
C ILE A 362 49.00 5.65 -18.39
N GLY A 363 48.77 6.13 -17.17
CA GLY A 363 48.90 7.53 -16.80
C GLY A 363 47.70 8.39 -17.15
N LYS A 364 46.74 7.88 -17.97
CA LYS A 364 45.53 8.59 -18.35
C LYS A 364 44.42 8.44 -17.29
N ARG A 365 43.50 9.37 -17.25
CA ARG A 365 42.28 9.27 -16.43
C ARG A 365 41.19 8.63 -17.27
N VAL A 366 40.71 7.49 -16.84
CA VAL A 366 39.66 6.70 -17.49
C VAL A 366 38.34 6.75 -16.69
N GLU A 367 37.24 6.52 -17.35
CA GLU A 367 35.94 6.29 -16.71
C GLU A 367 35.70 4.80 -16.57
N LEU A 368 35.36 4.37 -15.37
CA LEU A 368 34.98 2.99 -15.05
C LEU A 368 33.47 2.94 -14.92
N LEU A 369 32.85 2.05 -15.67
CA LEU A 369 31.41 1.79 -15.62
C LEU A 369 31.17 0.43 -15.02
N TRP A 370 30.35 0.35 -13.96
CA TRP A 370 30.00 -0.94 -13.35
C TRP A 370 28.59 -0.94 -12.80
N HIS A 371 28.01 -2.11 -12.65
CA HIS A 371 26.71 -2.29 -12.02
C HIS A 371 26.89 -2.67 -10.53
N GLU A 372 26.11 -2.09 -9.62
CA GLU A 372 26.26 -2.34 -8.17
C GLU A 372 25.98 -3.81 -7.80
N SER A 373 25.10 -4.49 -8.56
CA SER A 373 24.84 -5.93 -8.39
C SER A 373 25.94 -6.83 -8.92
N ARG A 374 26.88 -6.30 -9.75
CA ARG A 374 28.00 -7.05 -10.32
C ARG A 374 29.27 -6.20 -10.27
N PRO A 375 29.80 -5.93 -9.07
CA PRO A 375 30.95 -5.03 -8.89
C PRO A 375 32.26 -5.53 -9.52
N GLU A 376 32.31 -6.78 -9.94
CA GLU A 376 33.43 -7.40 -10.68
C GLU A 376 33.40 -7.11 -12.19
N ALA A 377 32.21 -6.84 -12.75
CA ALA A 377 32.05 -6.53 -14.16
C ALA A 377 32.22 -5.01 -14.39
N VAL A 378 33.48 -4.59 -14.53
CA VAL A 378 33.87 -3.19 -14.73
C VAL A 378 34.28 -2.98 -16.18
N GLU A 379 33.69 -2.00 -16.86
CA GLU A 379 34.07 -1.58 -18.22
C GLU A 379 34.94 -0.32 -18.13
N ILE A 380 35.99 -0.26 -18.94
CA ILE A 380 36.88 0.88 -19.03
C ILE A 380 36.50 1.71 -20.26
N VAL A 381 36.22 2.99 -20.05
CA VAL A 381 35.92 3.94 -21.13
C VAL A 381 36.91 5.13 -21.06
N TYR A 382 37.45 5.48 -22.19
CA TYR A 382 38.32 6.65 -22.35
C TYR A 382 37.94 7.39 -23.63
N ASP A 383 37.74 8.70 -23.52
CA ASP A 383 37.33 9.58 -24.61
C ASP A 383 36.13 9.02 -25.42
N LYS A 384 35.07 8.62 -24.68
CA LYS A 384 33.83 7.99 -25.21
C LYS A 384 34.02 6.65 -25.93
N THR A 385 35.25 6.11 -25.95
CA THR A 385 35.55 4.82 -26.57
C THR A 385 35.66 3.75 -25.47
N SER A 386 34.96 2.61 -25.66
CA SER A 386 35.05 1.46 -24.76
C SER A 386 36.33 0.66 -25.05
N TYR A 387 37.07 0.37 -24.00
CA TYR A 387 38.23 -0.50 -24.03
C TYR A 387 37.93 -1.90 -23.50
N GLY A 388 36.66 -2.22 -23.32
CA GLY A 388 36.19 -3.53 -22.89
C GLY A 388 36.19 -3.72 -21.37
N ALA A 389 35.98 -4.95 -20.94
CA ALA A 389 35.90 -5.31 -19.53
C ALA A 389 37.25 -5.33 -18.85
N ALA A 390 37.38 -4.62 -17.75
CA ALA A 390 38.57 -4.67 -16.88
C ALA A 390 38.67 -6.04 -16.21
N ARG A 391 39.86 -6.58 -16.12
CA ARG A 391 40.15 -7.85 -15.42
C ARG A 391 40.61 -7.57 -13.98
N PRO A 392 40.10 -8.32 -13.00
CA PRO A 392 40.70 -8.28 -11.66
C PRO A 392 42.19 -8.66 -11.72
N VAL A 393 43.02 -7.92 -10.98
CA VAL A 393 44.46 -8.22 -10.89
C VAL A 393 44.67 -9.53 -10.11
N ASP A 394 45.36 -10.48 -10.73
CA ASP A 394 45.88 -11.66 -10.06
C ASP A 394 47.40 -11.49 -9.87
N LEU A 395 47.82 -11.17 -8.64
CA LEU A 395 49.22 -10.93 -8.31
C LEU A 395 50.09 -12.16 -8.54
N ASN A 396 49.55 -13.37 -8.39
CA ASN A 396 50.32 -14.62 -8.59
C ASN A 396 50.56 -14.92 -10.08
N VAL A 397 49.59 -14.57 -10.92
CA VAL A 397 49.75 -14.72 -12.38
C VAL A 397 50.68 -13.63 -12.92
N ASN A 398 50.51 -12.38 -12.44
CA ASN A 398 51.31 -11.24 -12.90
C ASN A 398 52.82 -11.40 -12.62
N CYS A 399 53.25 -12.12 -11.59
CA CYS A 399 54.66 -12.40 -11.35
C CYS A 399 55.30 -13.37 -12.40
N ARG A 400 54.46 -14.10 -13.14
CA ARG A 400 54.88 -15.12 -14.12
C ARG A 400 54.81 -14.65 -15.58
N ILE A 401 54.14 -13.52 -15.85
CA ILE A 401 53.97 -12.99 -17.20
C ILE A 401 55.15 -12.09 -17.57
N LYS A 402 55.83 -12.36 -18.70
CA LYS A 402 56.81 -11.44 -19.26
C LYS A 402 56.15 -10.11 -19.62
N ARG A 403 56.73 -9.00 -19.14
CA ARG A 403 56.28 -7.65 -19.49
C ARG A 403 56.52 -7.39 -20.96
N ASP A 404 55.45 -7.03 -21.67
CA ASP A 404 55.54 -6.65 -23.06
C ASP A 404 56.20 -5.27 -23.14
N LYS A 405 57.37 -5.17 -23.74
CA LYS A 405 58.04 -3.89 -23.98
C LYS A 405 57.44 -3.24 -25.22
N ASN A 406 56.39 -2.45 -25.06
CA ASN A 406 55.82 -1.58 -26.11
C ASN A 406 54.82 -2.18 -27.12
N SER A 407 54.14 -3.28 -26.88
CA SER A 407 53.03 -3.60 -27.74
C SER A 407 51.78 -2.76 -27.35
N ALA A 408 51.20 -2.08 -28.31
CA ALA A 408 49.94 -1.35 -28.17
C ALA A 408 48.73 -2.32 -28.08
N THR A 409 48.96 -3.57 -27.78
CA THR A 409 47.92 -4.61 -27.78
C THR A 409 47.06 -4.48 -26.53
N ASP A 410 45.80 -4.27 -26.75
CA ASP A 410 44.80 -4.19 -25.69
C ASP A 410 44.62 -5.58 -25.05
N MET A 411 45.12 -5.73 -23.83
CA MET A 411 45.04 -6.99 -23.07
C MET A 411 43.64 -7.32 -22.58
N THR A 412 42.69 -6.39 -22.67
CA THR A 412 41.33 -6.62 -22.27
C THR A 412 40.47 -7.23 -23.39
N SER A 413 40.90 -7.07 -24.64
CA SER A 413 40.21 -7.60 -25.83
C SER A 413 40.68 -8.99 -26.24
N GLN A 414 41.86 -9.40 -25.80
CA GLN A 414 42.40 -10.76 -26.07
C GLN A 414 41.99 -11.72 -24.95
N GLY A 415 41.59 -12.94 -25.33
CA GLY A 415 41.41 -14.05 -24.37
C GLY A 415 42.56 -14.19 -23.41
N ALA A 416 42.38 -14.84 -22.26
CA ALA A 416 43.46 -15.00 -21.25
C ALA A 416 44.78 -15.28 -21.93
N PRO A 417 45.84 -14.48 -21.65
CA PRO A 417 47.14 -14.70 -22.29
C PRO A 417 47.58 -16.15 -22.07
N LYS A 418 47.78 -16.86 -23.18
CA LYS A 418 48.32 -18.23 -23.10
C LYS A 418 49.66 -18.14 -22.36
N TYR A 419 49.71 -18.75 -21.18
CA TYR A 419 50.96 -18.88 -20.43
C TYR A 419 51.99 -19.61 -21.32
N ARG A 420 52.97 -18.90 -21.86
CA ARG A 420 54.17 -19.51 -22.43
C ARG A 420 55.11 -19.72 -21.26
N GLY A 421 55.00 -20.91 -20.65
CA GLY A 421 55.74 -21.26 -19.44
C GLY A 421 57.24 -21.15 -19.63
N GLY A 422 57.85 -20.28 -18.83
CA GLY A 422 59.24 -20.58 -18.42
C GLY A 422 59.20 -21.85 -17.60
N ARG A 423 60.22 -22.68 -17.68
CA ARG A 423 60.35 -23.92 -16.91
C ARG A 423 59.98 -23.62 -15.43
N LEU A 424 58.99 -24.31 -14.91
CA LEU A 424 58.77 -24.36 -13.48
C LEU A 424 60.12 -24.81 -12.86
N TRP A 425 60.70 -24.03 -11.98
CA TRP A 425 61.78 -24.42 -11.14
C TRP A 425 61.33 -25.57 -10.24
N THR A 426 61.50 -26.78 -10.68
CA THR A 426 61.43 -27.97 -9.83
C THR A 426 62.67 -27.96 -8.98
N GLY A 427 62.51 -27.49 -7.73
CA GLY A 427 63.57 -27.62 -6.75
C GLY A 427 63.92 -29.12 -6.51
N LYS A 428 64.80 -29.69 -7.31
CA LYS A 428 65.51 -30.83 -6.89
C LYS A 428 66.72 -30.31 -6.07
N GLY A 429 66.62 -30.50 -4.77
CA GLY A 429 67.76 -30.36 -3.87
C GLY A 429 68.87 -31.16 -4.38
N GLY A 430 70.02 -30.51 -4.57
CA GLY A 430 71.28 -31.18 -4.81
C GLY A 430 71.63 -31.97 -3.55
N GLN A 431 71.75 -33.27 -3.69
CA GLN A 431 72.62 -34.01 -2.83
C GLN A 431 74.06 -33.78 -3.36
N ASN A 432 74.84 -33.18 -2.52
CA ASN A 432 76.25 -33.16 -2.71
C ASN A 432 76.83 -34.53 -2.39
N GLU A 433 77.68 -35.01 -3.23
CA GLU A 433 79.00 -35.47 -2.85
C GLU A 433 80.04 -34.46 -3.32
#